data_744ffc1ec5720d36d5a0bfa990c69c02
#
_entry.id   744ffc1ec5720d36d5a0bfa990c69c02
#
_cell.length_a   1.000
_cell.length_b   1.000
_cell.length_c   1.000
_cell.angle_alpha   90.00
_cell.angle_beta   90.00
_cell.angle_gamma   90.00
#
_symmetry.space_group_name_H-M   'P 1'
#
loop_
_entity.id
_entity.type
_entity.pdbx_description
1 polymer ?
#
loop_
_entity_poly.entity_id
_entity_poly.type
_entity_poly.pdbx_seq_one_letter_code
_entity_poly.pdbx_strand_id
1 'polypeptide(L)'
;YFTGTSRIAIEINENIDWFDIKAIVQFGDYKVPFYYLKNLIIKKQKEFKLPNGEIAVIPEEWFTKYSELFAFMDSGEGEQHKLKKHHVALVNELNEESLARVTISRKLQKLKDFDEIEEIPLPKEFKGILRPYQHAGYNWMHFLNKFKFGGCLADDMGLGKTVQTLAFLLSQQNIDADKKNTSLLVVPTSLIYNWELEAKKFAPTLK
;
A
#
# COMPACT_ATOMS: atom_id res chain seq x y z
N TYR A 1 -36.25 -15.89 -11.61
CA TYR A 1 -35.24 -14.82 -11.58
C TYR A 1 -35.41 -14.01 -10.29
N PHE A 2 -34.32 -13.65 -9.69
CA PHE A 2 -34.27 -12.72 -8.57
C PHE A 2 -34.54 -11.28 -9.06
N THR A 3 -35.58 -10.65 -8.56
CA THR A 3 -35.99 -9.30 -8.96
C THR A 3 -35.63 -8.20 -7.96
N GLY A 4 -34.88 -8.56 -6.90
CA GLY A 4 -34.46 -7.61 -5.86
C GLY A 4 -33.22 -6.80 -6.24
N THR A 5 -32.89 -5.83 -5.40
CA THR A 5 -31.65 -5.04 -5.54
C THR A 5 -30.45 -5.82 -5.04
N SER A 6 -29.36 -5.80 -5.81
CA SER A 6 -28.06 -6.30 -5.38
C SER A 6 -27.22 -5.18 -4.77
N ARG A 7 -26.53 -5.46 -3.67
CA ARG A 7 -25.62 -4.50 -3.01
C ARG A 7 -24.28 -5.18 -2.72
N ILE A 8 -23.20 -4.44 -2.91
CA ILE A 8 -21.86 -4.90 -2.52
C ILE A 8 -21.44 -4.15 -1.27
N ALA A 9 -20.95 -4.90 -0.27
CA ALA A 9 -20.25 -4.35 0.88
C ALA A 9 -18.79 -4.82 0.79
N ILE A 10 -17.86 -3.87 0.71
CA ILE A 10 -16.43 -4.14 0.67
C ILE A 10 -15.81 -3.59 1.93
N GLU A 11 -15.13 -4.43 2.68
CA GLU A 11 -14.34 -4.07 3.84
C GLU A 11 -12.87 -4.24 3.48
N ILE A 12 -12.08 -3.19 3.69
CA ILE A 12 -10.65 -3.16 3.38
C ILE A 12 -9.90 -2.86 4.66
N ASN A 13 -9.08 -3.81 5.10
CA ASN A 13 -8.23 -3.68 6.27
C ASN A 13 -6.77 -3.59 5.84
N GLU A 14 -6.06 -2.61 6.39
CA GLU A 14 -4.64 -2.43 6.11
C GLU A 14 -3.80 -3.39 6.95
N ASN A 15 -2.91 -4.15 6.27
CA ASN A 15 -1.85 -4.94 6.89
C ASN A 15 -0.47 -4.29 6.62
N ILE A 16 0.61 -4.91 7.05
CA ILE A 16 1.98 -4.37 6.90
C ILE A 16 2.34 -4.20 5.42
N ASP A 17 2.13 -5.22 4.59
CA ASP A 17 2.58 -5.27 3.19
C ASP A 17 1.44 -5.33 2.16
N TRP A 18 0.20 -5.53 2.60
CA TRP A 18 -0.97 -5.68 1.73
C TRP A 18 -2.23 -5.13 2.39
N PHE A 19 -3.31 -5.07 1.62
CA PHE A 19 -4.66 -4.85 2.11
C PHE A 19 -5.40 -6.18 2.12
N ASP A 20 -6.04 -6.49 3.25
CA ASP A 20 -6.98 -7.59 3.35
C ASP A 20 -8.36 -7.08 2.88
N ILE A 21 -8.87 -7.68 1.82
CA ILE A 21 -10.16 -7.32 1.23
C ILE A 21 -11.16 -8.41 1.54
N LYS A 22 -12.24 -8.04 2.21
CA LYS A 22 -13.42 -8.86 2.41
C LYS A 22 -14.60 -8.20 1.70
N ALA A 23 -15.13 -8.85 0.68
CA ALA A 23 -16.25 -8.34 -0.08
C ALA A 23 -17.41 -9.32 -0.03
N ILE A 24 -18.59 -8.83 0.32
CA ILE A 24 -19.83 -9.59 0.39
C ILE A 24 -20.84 -8.94 -0.52
N VAL A 25 -21.49 -9.76 -1.35
CA VAL A 25 -22.63 -9.34 -2.17
C VAL A 25 -23.90 -9.82 -1.51
N GLN A 26 -24.84 -8.91 -1.39
CA GLN A 26 -26.17 -9.21 -0.88
C GLN A 26 -27.19 -9.20 -2.03
N PHE A 27 -27.86 -10.33 -2.21
CA PHE A 27 -29.02 -10.51 -3.08
C PHE A 27 -30.26 -10.76 -2.21
N GLY A 28 -31.00 -9.70 -1.88
CA GLY A 28 -32.08 -9.77 -0.89
C GLY A 28 -31.53 -10.21 0.47
N ASP A 29 -32.00 -11.35 0.97
CA ASP A 29 -31.56 -11.92 2.23
C ASP A 29 -30.30 -12.83 2.12
N TYR A 30 -29.86 -13.11 0.89
CA TYR A 30 -28.72 -13.98 0.64
C TYR A 30 -27.40 -13.19 0.61
N LYS A 31 -26.43 -13.63 1.40
CA LYS A 31 -25.05 -13.10 1.40
C LYS A 31 -24.14 -14.08 0.69
N VAL A 32 -23.51 -13.61 -0.38
CA VAL A 32 -22.57 -14.40 -1.19
C VAL A 32 -21.20 -13.74 -1.13
N PRO A 33 -20.15 -14.46 -0.73
CA PRO A 33 -18.79 -13.92 -0.81
C PRO A 33 -18.46 -13.50 -2.24
N PHE A 34 -17.96 -12.29 -2.42
CA PHE A 34 -17.75 -11.71 -3.74
C PHE A 34 -16.77 -12.51 -4.61
N TYR A 35 -15.84 -13.23 -4.00
CA TYR A 35 -14.88 -14.04 -4.73
C TYR A 35 -15.53 -15.17 -5.54
N TYR A 36 -16.70 -15.69 -5.14
CA TYR A 36 -17.44 -16.65 -5.96
C TYR A 36 -17.87 -16.08 -7.29
N LEU A 37 -18.11 -14.75 -7.34
CA LEU A 37 -18.46 -14.06 -8.55
C LEU A 37 -17.25 -13.75 -9.43
N LYS A 38 -16.01 -13.83 -8.89
CA LYS A 38 -14.76 -13.56 -9.62
C LYS A 38 -14.71 -14.28 -10.96
N ASN A 39 -14.91 -15.59 -10.95
CA ASN A 39 -14.84 -16.41 -12.15
C ASN A 39 -15.96 -16.07 -13.17
N LEU A 40 -17.14 -15.70 -12.66
CA LEU A 40 -18.27 -15.31 -13.51
C LEU A 40 -18.00 -13.96 -14.15
N ILE A 41 -17.48 -13.00 -13.39
CA ILE A 41 -17.10 -11.66 -13.88
C ILE A 41 -15.98 -11.77 -14.91
N ILE A 42 -14.91 -12.52 -14.64
CA ILE A 42 -13.81 -12.74 -15.59
C ILE A 42 -14.31 -13.41 -16.88
N LYS A 43 -15.22 -14.39 -16.77
CA LYS A 43 -15.81 -15.07 -17.92
C LYS A 43 -16.97 -14.31 -18.58
N LYS A 44 -17.32 -13.12 -18.10
CA LYS A 44 -18.46 -12.30 -18.55
C LYS A 44 -19.81 -13.05 -18.51
N GLN A 45 -19.97 -13.96 -17.55
CA GLN A 45 -21.23 -14.66 -17.31
C GLN A 45 -22.16 -13.78 -16.49
N LYS A 46 -23.33 -13.45 -17.03
CA LYS A 46 -24.28 -12.52 -16.40
C LYS A 46 -25.18 -13.19 -15.36
N GLU A 47 -25.31 -14.49 -15.39
CA GLU A 47 -26.26 -15.24 -14.54
C GLU A 47 -25.52 -16.02 -13.46
N PHE A 48 -26.10 -15.99 -12.26
CA PHE A 48 -25.60 -16.69 -11.08
C PHE A 48 -26.76 -17.35 -10.33
N LYS A 49 -26.64 -18.65 -10.03
CA LYS A 49 -27.65 -19.41 -9.31
C LYS A 49 -27.48 -19.22 -7.81
N LEU A 50 -28.49 -18.66 -7.16
CA LEU A 50 -28.55 -18.51 -5.70
C LEU A 50 -28.77 -19.86 -4.98
N PRO A 51 -28.45 -19.95 -3.67
CA PRO A 51 -28.68 -21.16 -2.88
C PRO A 51 -30.13 -21.67 -2.86
N ASN A 52 -31.11 -20.77 -3.02
CA ASN A 52 -32.54 -21.11 -3.11
C ASN A 52 -32.96 -21.62 -4.49
N GLY A 53 -32.04 -21.66 -5.47
CA GLY A 53 -32.29 -22.08 -6.84
C GLY A 53 -32.73 -20.95 -7.80
N GLU A 54 -32.98 -19.75 -7.32
CA GLU A 54 -33.26 -18.58 -8.16
C GLU A 54 -32.03 -18.14 -8.94
N ILE A 55 -32.24 -17.50 -10.09
CA ILE A 55 -31.17 -16.95 -10.93
C ILE A 55 -31.07 -15.47 -10.67
N ALA A 56 -29.95 -15.02 -10.14
CA ALA A 56 -29.60 -13.61 -10.01
C ALA A 56 -28.82 -13.13 -11.24
N VAL A 57 -29.04 -11.91 -11.66
CA VAL A 57 -28.31 -11.26 -12.75
C VAL A 57 -27.25 -10.33 -12.15
N ILE A 58 -26.00 -10.51 -12.58
CA ILE A 58 -24.89 -9.65 -12.19
C ILE A 58 -24.99 -8.35 -12.99
N PRO A 59 -25.01 -7.15 -12.34
CA PRO A 59 -25.06 -5.87 -13.04
C PRO A 59 -23.90 -5.70 -14.02
N GLU A 60 -24.18 -5.17 -15.20
CA GLU A 60 -23.16 -5.04 -16.27
C GLU A 60 -21.99 -4.14 -15.89
N GLU A 61 -22.26 -3.10 -15.12
CA GLU A 61 -21.26 -2.19 -14.56
C GLU A 61 -20.22 -2.90 -13.66
N TRP A 62 -20.57 -4.04 -13.03
CA TRP A 62 -19.63 -4.79 -12.20
C TRP A 62 -18.53 -5.48 -13.03
N PHE A 63 -18.82 -5.82 -14.29
CA PHE A 63 -17.82 -6.44 -15.17
C PHE A 63 -16.71 -5.46 -15.56
N THR A 64 -17.01 -4.20 -15.68
CA THR A 64 -16.03 -3.16 -15.99
C THR A 64 -15.29 -2.74 -14.72
N LYS A 65 -16.03 -2.41 -13.68
CA LYS A 65 -15.54 -1.81 -12.45
C LYS A 65 -14.66 -2.74 -11.60
N TYR A 66 -15.04 -4.00 -11.47
CA TYR A 66 -14.34 -4.93 -10.58
C TYR A 66 -13.37 -5.88 -11.30
N SER A 67 -13.33 -5.88 -12.63
CA SER A 67 -12.42 -6.75 -13.40
C SER A 67 -10.95 -6.49 -13.07
N GLU A 68 -10.55 -5.24 -12.95
CA GLU A 68 -9.19 -4.86 -12.59
C GLU A 68 -8.85 -5.25 -11.16
N LEU A 69 -9.75 -4.99 -10.21
CA LEU A 69 -9.57 -5.40 -8.82
C LEU A 69 -9.31 -6.91 -8.73
N PHE A 70 -10.10 -7.72 -9.44
CA PHE A 70 -9.94 -9.17 -9.46
C PHE A 70 -8.65 -9.64 -10.13
N ALA A 71 -8.18 -8.93 -11.15
CA ALA A 71 -6.92 -9.25 -11.82
C ALA A 71 -5.70 -9.11 -10.88
N PHE A 72 -5.76 -8.15 -9.94
CA PHE A 72 -4.65 -7.86 -9.03
C PHE A 72 -4.81 -8.47 -7.62
N MET A 73 -5.97 -9.02 -7.31
CA MET A 73 -6.19 -9.73 -6.04
C MET A 73 -5.57 -11.12 -6.06
N ASP A 74 -4.63 -11.35 -5.16
CA ASP A 74 -4.09 -12.68 -4.91
C ASP A 74 -5.13 -13.55 -4.16
N SER A 75 -5.16 -14.84 -4.48
CA SER A 75 -6.00 -15.82 -3.79
C SER A 75 -5.49 -16.00 -2.36
N GLY A 76 -6.22 -15.49 -1.39
CA GLY A 76 -5.99 -15.75 0.04
C GLY A 76 -6.65 -17.07 0.47
N GLU A 77 -6.37 -17.51 1.68
CA GLU A 77 -7.09 -18.61 2.31
C GLU A 77 -8.49 -18.14 2.76
N GLY A 78 -9.54 -18.82 2.28
CA GLY A 78 -10.92 -18.55 2.67
C GLY A 78 -11.56 -17.33 1.98
N GLU A 79 -12.30 -16.51 2.76
CA GLU A 79 -13.05 -15.35 2.28
C GLU A 79 -12.22 -14.05 2.20
N GLN A 80 -10.95 -14.09 2.60
CA GLN A 80 -10.05 -12.93 2.61
C GLN A 80 -9.13 -12.98 1.41
N HIS A 81 -9.06 -11.87 0.68
CA HIS A 81 -8.17 -11.69 -0.45
C HIS A 81 -7.15 -10.60 -0.15
N LYS A 82 -5.95 -10.75 -0.70
CA LYS A 82 -4.86 -9.81 -0.49
C LYS A 82 -4.67 -8.95 -1.73
N LEU A 83 -4.52 -7.65 -1.51
CA LEU A 83 -4.14 -6.68 -2.54
C LEU A 83 -2.85 -5.99 -2.11
N LYS A 84 -1.85 -5.98 -2.96
CA LYS A 84 -0.57 -5.33 -2.66
C LYS A 84 -0.74 -3.81 -2.50
N LYS A 85 0.01 -3.19 -1.60
CA LYS A 85 -0.13 -1.76 -1.25
C LYS A 85 0.03 -0.78 -2.41
N HIS A 86 0.79 -1.12 -3.45
CA HIS A 86 0.95 -0.27 -4.61
C HIS A 86 -0.32 -0.14 -5.47
N HIS A 87 -1.34 -0.98 -5.24
CA HIS A 87 -2.65 -0.87 -5.89
C HIS A 87 -3.65 -0.01 -5.10
N VAL A 88 -3.17 0.87 -4.22
CA VAL A 88 -4.01 1.77 -3.41
C VAL A 88 -4.95 2.65 -4.25
N ALA A 89 -4.56 2.98 -5.48
CA ALA A 89 -5.40 3.73 -6.42
C ALA A 89 -6.73 3.02 -6.71
N LEU A 90 -6.70 1.70 -6.93
CA LEU A 90 -7.90 0.88 -7.14
C LEU A 90 -8.84 0.90 -5.91
N VAL A 91 -8.26 0.94 -4.71
CA VAL A 91 -9.03 1.04 -3.46
C VAL A 91 -9.74 2.38 -3.37
N ASN A 92 -9.08 3.46 -3.80
CA ASN A 92 -9.66 4.81 -3.80
C ASN A 92 -10.80 4.93 -4.80
N GLU A 93 -10.66 4.38 -6.00
CA GLU A 93 -11.72 4.36 -7.03
C GLU A 93 -12.97 3.65 -6.52
N LEU A 94 -12.83 2.51 -5.83
CA LEU A 94 -13.96 1.79 -5.25
C LEU A 94 -14.74 2.59 -4.20
N ASN A 95 -14.07 3.51 -3.51
CA ASN A 95 -14.69 4.34 -2.48
C ASN A 95 -15.47 5.53 -3.05
N GLU A 96 -15.14 6.01 -4.24
CA GLU A 96 -15.77 7.18 -4.86
C GLU A 96 -17.13 6.88 -5.49
N GLU A 97 -17.42 5.62 -5.75
CA GLU A 97 -18.63 5.22 -6.42
C GLU A 97 -19.67 4.64 -5.44
N SER A 98 -20.89 5.15 -5.51
CA SER A 98 -22.01 4.88 -4.58
C SER A 98 -22.53 3.43 -4.54
N LEU A 99 -21.97 2.52 -5.32
CA LEU A 99 -22.42 1.12 -5.46
C LEU A 99 -21.83 0.17 -4.42
N ALA A 100 -20.74 0.57 -3.74
CA ALA A 100 -20.09 -0.22 -2.71
C ALA A 100 -19.89 0.60 -1.43
N ARG A 101 -20.20 0.02 -0.28
CA ARG A 101 -19.83 0.60 1.00
C ARG A 101 -18.42 0.14 1.33
N VAL A 102 -17.44 1.00 1.11
CA VAL A 102 -16.03 0.72 1.43
C VAL A 102 -15.72 1.27 2.81
N THR A 103 -15.33 0.40 3.74
CA THR A 103 -14.82 0.81 5.05
C THR A 103 -13.29 0.84 4.97
N ILE A 104 -12.71 2.02 4.85
CA ILE A 104 -11.26 2.21 4.73
C ILE A 104 -10.68 2.50 6.10
N SER A 105 -9.50 1.93 6.39
CA SER A 105 -8.79 2.25 7.62
C SER A 105 -8.40 3.74 7.67
N ARG A 106 -8.32 4.32 8.90
CA ARG A 106 -7.95 5.74 9.10
C ARG A 106 -6.60 6.12 8.47
N LYS A 107 -5.70 5.17 8.26
CA LYS A 107 -4.39 5.41 7.62
C LYS A 107 -4.49 5.64 6.12
N LEU A 108 -5.33 4.86 5.44
CA LEU A 108 -5.62 5.03 4.01
C LEU A 108 -6.34 6.35 3.73
N GLN A 109 -7.26 6.74 4.63
CA GLN A 109 -7.96 8.02 4.51
C GLN A 109 -6.98 9.19 4.61
N LYS A 110 -5.98 9.12 5.51
CA LYS A 110 -4.90 10.10 5.62
C LYS A 110 -3.99 10.17 4.37
N LEU A 111 -3.89 9.09 3.60
CA LEU A 111 -3.18 9.08 2.31
C LEU A 111 -3.97 9.80 1.22
N LYS A 112 -5.30 9.75 1.28
CA LYS A 112 -6.19 10.46 0.34
C LYS A 112 -6.20 11.97 0.59
N ASP A 113 -6.09 12.37 1.86
CA ASP A 113 -6.06 13.76 2.32
C ASP A 113 -4.61 14.32 2.35
N PHE A 114 -3.67 13.66 1.62
CA PHE A 114 -2.27 14.04 1.60
C PHE A 114 -2.03 15.17 0.60
N ASP A 115 -1.72 16.37 1.11
CA ASP A 115 -1.39 17.55 0.31
C ASP A 115 0.12 17.82 0.26
N GLU A 116 0.85 17.56 1.36
CA GLU A 116 2.29 17.88 1.44
C GLU A 116 3.09 16.82 2.24
N ILE A 117 4.37 16.65 1.85
CA ILE A 117 5.34 15.85 2.63
C ILE A 117 5.79 16.67 3.83
N GLU A 118 5.59 16.11 5.03
CA GLU A 118 5.98 16.70 6.28
C GLU A 118 7.50 16.98 6.32
N GLU A 119 7.89 18.17 6.70
CA GLU A 119 9.30 18.52 6.88
C GLU A 119 9.82 17.93 8.20
N ILE A 120 10.84 17.08 8.13
CA ILE A 120 11.38 16.36 9.26
C ILE A 120 12.79 16.87 9.56
N PRO A 121 13.07 17.29 10.81
CA PRO A 121 14.40 17.74 11.17
C PRO A 121 15.42 16.60 11.09
N LEU A 122 16.63 16.94 10.71
CA LEU A 122 17.76 16.01 10.73
C LEU A 122 18.10 15.57 12.17
N PRO A 123 18.55 14.32 12.36
CA PRO A 123 19.07 13.88 13.66
C PRO A 123 20.24 14.78 14.12
N LYS A 124 20.31 15.07 15.41
CA LYS A 124 21.38 15.92 15.99
C LYS A 124 22.79 15.33 15.78
N GLU A 125 22.86 14.02 15.70
CA GLU A 125 24.08 13.24 15.50
C GLU A 125 24.55 13.24 14.05
N PHE A 126 23.70 13.68 13.11
CA PHE A 126 24.08 13.79 11.71
C PHE A 126 25.11 14.90 11.49
N LYS A 127 26.22 14.55 10.85
CA LYS A 127 27.35 15.45 10.61
C LYS A 127 27.35 15.96 9.17
N GLY A 128 26.60 17.04 8.93
CA GLY A 128 26.52 17.66 7.60
C GLY A 128 25.28 18.50 7.41
N ILE A 129 25.18 19.06 6.22
CA ILE A 129 24.01 19.85 5.80
C ILE A 129 23.53 19.23 4.50
N LEU A 130 22.25 18.83 4.45
CA LEU A 130 21.63 18.39 3.23
C LEU A 130 21.25 19.62 2.38
N ARG A 131 21.48 19.53 1.07
CA ARG A 131 20.94 20.50 0.12
C ARG A 131 19.41 20.41 0.08
N PRO A 132 18.68 21.45 -0.36
CA PRO A 132 17.21 21.43 -0.34
C PRO A 132 16.59 20.19 -0.99
N TYR A 133 17.08 19.78 -2.17
CA TYR A 133 16.57 18.57 -2.84
C TYR A 133 16.91 17.26 -2.07
N GLN A 134 18.07 17.20 -1.40
CA GLN A 134 18.45 16.06 -0.56
C GLN A 134 17.56 15.98 0.69
N HIS A 135 17.22 17.11 1.27
CA HIS A 135 16.30 17.19 2.40
C HIS A 135 14.88 16.77 1.97
N ALA A 136 14.46 17.15 0.78
CA ALA A 136 13.19 16.68 0.20
C ALA A 136 13.18 15.15 0.02
N GLY A 137 14.28 14.56 -0.47
CA GLY A 137 14.42 13.10 -0.58
C GLY A 137 14.43 12.40 0.78
N TYR A 138 15.04 13.00 1.79
CA TYR A 138 15.02 12.52 3.17
C TYR A 138 13.58 12.52 3.74
N ASN A 139 12.83 13.60 3.57
CA ASN A 139 11.43 13.70 3.97
C ASN A 139 10.56 12.67 3.24
N TRP A 140 10.80 12.47 1.95
CA TRP A 140 10.11 11.46 1.15
C TRP A 140 10.37 10.04 1.65
N MET A 141 11.59 9.68 2.05
CA MET A 141 11.89 8.38 2.66
C MET A 141 11.14 8.19 3.98
N HIS A 142 11.00 9.23 4.80
CA HIS A 142 10.16 9.19 6.01
C HIS A 142 8.68 8.97 5.68
N PHE A 143 8.17 9.65 4.66
CA PHE A 143 6.81 9.44 4.17
C PHE A 143 6.60 7.98 3.74
N LEU A 144 7.48 7.43 2.93
CA LEU A 144 7.41 6.02 2.52
C LEU A 144 7.39 5.08 3.72
N ASN A 145 8.28 5.29 4.69
CA ASN A 145 8.33 4.47 5.89
C ASN A 145 7.08 4.59 6.77
N LYS A 146 6.51 5.79 6.90
CA LYS A 146 5.27 6.05 7.64
C LYS A 146 4.10 5.24 7.09
N PHE A 147 4.02 5.12 5.76
CA PHE A 147 2.96 4.37 5.06
C PHE A 147 3.36 2.96 4.64
N LYS A 148 4.60 2.52 4.98
CA LYS A 148 5.14 1.19 4.63
C LYS A 148 5.17 0.95 3.12
N PHE A 149 5.51 1.98 2.36
CA PHE A 149 5.77 1.87 0.93
C PHE A 149 7.25 1.61 0.65
N GLY A 150 7.54 0.89 -0.42
CA GLY A 150 8.84 0.90 -1.06
C GLY A 150 9.01 2.13 -1.93
N GLY A 151 10.24 2.46 -2.28
CA GLY A 151 10.54 3.57 -3.19
C GLY A 151 11.84 3.38 -3.97
N CYS A 152 11.99 4.15 -5.02
CA CYS A 152 13.21 4.22 -5.82
C CYS A 152 13.70 5.67 -5.85
N LEU A 153 14.87 5.94 -5.23
CA LEU A 153 15.52 7.25 -5.29
C LEU A 153 16.34 7.32 -6.59
N ALA A 154 15.73 7.87 -7.63
CA ALA A 154 16.26 7.87 -9.01
C ALA A 154 17.04 9.14 -9.38
N ASP A 155 17.63 9.83 -8.39
CA ASP A 155 18.52 10.96 -8.64
C ASP A 155 19.73 10.55 -9.49
N ASP A 156 20.31 11.48 -10.23
CA ASP A 156 21.53 11.26 -11.03
C ASP A 156 22.72 10.86 -10.13
N MET A 157 23.75 10.28 -10.76
CA MET A 157 24.98 9.92 -10.05
C MET A 157 25.66 11.19 -9.50
N GLY A 158 26.19 11.07 -8.27
CA GLY A 158 26.90 12.19 -7.61
C GLY A 158 25.99 13.15 -6.84
N LEU A 159 24.67 13.04 -6.93
CA LEU A 159 23.74 13.92 -6.20
C LEU A 159 23.55 13.57 -4.71
N GLY A 160 24.34 12.62 -4.17
CA GLY A 160 24.39 12.34 -2.76
C GLY A 160 23.23 11.45 -2.25
N LYS A 161 22.83 10.45 -3.04
CA LYS A 161 21.86 9.44 -2.59
C LYS A 161 22.31 8.73 -1.31
N THR A 162 23.60 8.43 -1.20
CA THR A 162 24.19 7.79 0.00
C THR A 162 23.99 8.64 1.24
N VAL A 163 24.28 9.95 1.17
CA VAL A 163 24.15 10.83 2.33
C VAL A 163 22.70 11.01 2.77
N GLN A 164 21.75 11.06 1.82
CA GLN A 164 20.33 11.07 2.13
C GLN A 164 19.90 9.79 2.86
N THR A 165 20.34 8.63 2.34
CA THR A 165 20.06 7.32 2.94
C THR A 165 20.64 7.20 4.34
N LEU A 166 21.89 7.64 4.55
CA LEU A 166 22.55 7.62 5.86
C LEU A 166 21.82 8.52 6.88
N ALA A 167 21.36 9.71 6.47
CA ALA A 167 20.56 10.59 7.32
C ALA A 167 19.25 9.89 7.74
N PHE A 168 18.58 9.24 6.79
CA PHE A 168 17.36 8.48 7.05
C PHE A 168 17.62 7.29 8.00
N LEU A 169 18.63 6.46 7.74
CA LEU A 169 18.96 5.32 8.61
C LEU A 169 19.28 5.77 10.03
N LEU A 170 20.04 6.86 10.17
CA LEU A 170 20.37 7.44 11.47
C LEU A 170 19.11 7.90 12.23
N SER A 171 18.14 8.48 11.52
CA SER A 171 16.88 8.90 12.12
C SER A 171 16.06 7.70 12.64
N GLN A 172 16.12 6.57 11.94
CA GLN A 172 15.39 5.35 12.34
C GLN A 172 16.00 4.66 13.56
N GLN A 173 17.30 4.82 13.78
CA GLN A 173 17.99 4.22 14.93
C GLN A 173 17.48 4.78 16.27
N ASN A 174 17.06 6.04 16.30
CA ASN A 174 16.70 6.77 17.52
C ASN A 174 15.20 6.74 17.87
N ILE A 175 14.35 6.09 17.05
CA ILE A 175 12.89 6.10 17.24
C ILE A 175 12.44 5.30 18.46
N ASP A 176 13.17 4.24 18.82
CA ASP A 176 12.80 3.37 19.94
C ASP A 176 14.08 2.90 20.66
N ALA A 177 14.37 3.49 21.83
CA ALA A 177 15.57 3.19 22.59
C ALA A 177 15.63 1.71 23.05
N ASP A 178 14.48 1.05 23.17
CA ASP A 178 14.36 -0.34 23.62
C ASP A 178 14.40 -1.35 22.46
N LYS A 179 14.25 -0.91 21.21
CA LYS A 179 14.31 -1.78 20.02
C LYS A 179 15.55 -1.48 19.20
N LYS A 180 16.40 -2.51 19.03
CA LYS A 180 17.49 -2.45 18.05
C LYS A 180 16.88 -2.51 16.64
N ASN A 181 16.72 -1.35 16.02
CA ASN A 181 16.32 -1.27 14.62
C ASN A 181 17.51 -1.62 13.74
N THR A 182 17.51 -2.82 13.19
CA THR A 182 18.55 -3.29 12.26
C THR A 182 18.11 -3.01 10.83
N SER A 183 19.00 -2.40 10.04
CA SER A 183 18.80 -2.15 8.62
C SER A 183 19.73 -3.05 7.80
N LEU A 184 19.25 -3.60 6.70
CA LEU A 184 20.05 -4.37 5.75
C LEU A 184 20.35 -3.49 4.52
N LEU A 185 21.65 -3.30 4.26
CA LEU A 185 22.13 -2.60 3.09
C LEU A 185 22.76 -3.59 2.11
N VAL A 186 22.20 -3.69 0.90
CA VAL A 186 22.71 -4.55 -0.17
C VAL A 186 23.37 -3.67 -1.24
N VAL A 187 24.68 -3.80 -1.39
CA VAL A 187 25.48 -2.97 -2.31
C VAL A 187 26.51 -3.83 -3.05
N PRO A 188 26.98 -3.40 -4.24
CA PRO A 188 28.14 -4.01 -4.89
C PRO A 188 29.36 -3.99 -3.99
N THR A 189 30.17 -5.05 -4.02
CA THR A 189 31.38 -5.19 -3.17
C THR A 189 32.35 -4.01 -3.32
N SER A 190 32.49 -3.46 -4.52
CA SER A 190 33.32 -2.29 -4.79
C SER A 190 32.87 -1.00 -4.08
N LEU A 191 31.64 -0.92 -3.62
CA LEU A 191 31.08 0.25 -2.96
C LEU A 191 31.07 0.13 -1.42
N ILE A 192 31.32 -1.04 -0.85
CA ILE A 192 31.28 -1.26 0.61
C ILE A 192 32.19 -0.25 1.34
N TYR A 193 33.42 -0.10 0.87
CA TYR A 193 34.38 0.81 1.48
C TYR A 193 33.93 2.28 1.42
N ASN A 194 33.35 2.69 0.30
CA ASN A 194 32.80 4.05 0.15
C ASN A 194 31.63 4.32 1.11
N TRP A 195 30.73 3.35 1.27
CA TRP A 195 29.63 3.43 2.23
C TRP A 195 30.13 3.54 3.66
N GLU A 196 31.16 2.77 4.02
CA GLU A 196 31.76 2.83 5.34
C GLU A 196 32.42 4.19 5.61
N LEU A 197 33.16 4.75 4.65
CA LEU A 197 33.74 6.10 4.76
C LEU A 197 32.70 7.19 4.92
N GLU A 198 31.63 7.14 4.10
CA GLU A 198 30.54 8.12 4.18
C GLU A 198 29.76 7.97 5.48
N ALA A 199 29.51 6.75 5.95
CA ALA A 199 28.89 6.51 7.25
C ALA A 199 29.71 7.11 8.41
N LYS A 200 31.02 6.86 8.44
CA LYS A 200 31.90 7.46 9.44
C LYS A 200 31.93 8.98 9.39
N LYS A 201 31.79 9.56 8.19
CA LYS A 201 31.81 11.01 7.98
C LYS A 201 30.49 11.68 8.39
N PHE A 202 29.36 11.14 7.96
CA PHE A 202 28.06 11.80 8.10
C PHE A 202 27.17 11.26 9.22
N ALA A 203 27.34 9.98 9.57
CA ALA A 203 26.54 9.29 10.58
C ALA A 203 27.44 8.44 11.51
N PRO A 204 28.42 9.03 12.22
CA PRO A 204 29.42 8.28 12.99
C PRO A 204 28.86 7.44 14.14
N THR A 205 27.65 7.73 14.58
CA THR A 205 26.94 6.99 15.64
C THR A 205 26.08 5.83 15.11
N LEU A 206 25.96 5.70 13.80
CA LEU A 206 25.28 4.57 13.17
C LEU A 206 26.11 3.29 13.42
N LYS A 207 25.46 2.26 13.98
CA LYS A 207 26.11 0.99 14.37
C LYS A 207 25.67 -0.13 13.43
#